data_f378b6488a68d38dd8e5dfd6396ab877
#
_entry.id   f378b6488a68d38dd8e5dfd6396ab877
#
_cell.length_a   1.000
_cell.length_b   1.000
_cell.length_c   1.000
_cell.angle_alpha   90.00
_cell.angle_beta   90.00
_cell.angle_gamma   90.00
#
_symmetry.space_group_name_H-M   'P 1'
#
loop_
_entity.id
_entity.type
_entity.pdbx_description
1 polymer ?
#
loop_
_entity_poly.entity_id
_entity_poly.type
_entity_poly.pdbx_seq_one_letter_code
_entity_poly.pdbx_strand_id
1 'polypeptide(L)'
;MLVDIDRESQGEFRTGSGTVGTDVVRLGAASARQTVTVTATAGRFKLGVVGVETANIAFDAAAAAVQAALEAVVGAGNVAVSGDAGGPWTVDFAGALRWQLIEAMTALDVDLEGEGHGVAVTVNEHGHAVGWPVKKYVMLRANGANGNVIMVGNRADNAEDGFILSAGQQSPPIYVDDLAKVYIVGGAADQGYSWIAC
;
A
#
# COMPACT_ATOMS: atom_id res chain seq x y z
N MET A 1 30.20 -33.48 -22.56
CA MET A 1 29.26 -33.83 -21.46
C MET A 1 28.83 -32.51 -20.86
N LEU A 2 27.72 -31.95 -21.37
CA LEU A 2 27.12 -30.76 -20.79
C LEU A 2 26.39 -31.20 -19.53
N VAL A 3 26.80 -30.67 -18.40
CA VAL A 3 26.03 -30.81 -17.16
C VAL A 3 24.79 -29.94 -17.30
N ASP A 4 23.64 -30.56 -17.42
CA ASP A 4 22.33 -29.91 -17.33
C ASP A 4 22.19 -29.40 -15.89
N ILE A 5 22.44 -28.10 -15.70
CA ILE A 5 22.23 -27.48 -14.41
C ILE A 5 20.73 -27.28 -14.30
N ASP A 6 20.10 -28.13 -13.50
CA ASP A 6 18.69 -28.13 -13.19
C ASP A 6 18.19 -26.70 -12.92
N ARG A 7 17.34 -26.17 -13.79
CA ARG A 7 16.78 -24.82 -13.69
C ARG A 7 15.94 -24.63 -12.43
N GLU A 8 15.60 -25.70 -11.72
CA GLU A 8 14.85 -25.66 -10.48
C GLU A 8 15.68 -25.25 -9.25
N SER A 9 17.00 -25.23 -9.36
CA SER A 9 17.88 -24.83 -8.25
C SER A 9 18.32 -23.36 -8.29
N GLN A 10 18.00 -22.62 -9.34
CA GLN A 10 18.22 -21.18 -9.37
C GLN A 10 17.13 -20.50 -8.55
N GLY A 11 17.45 -20.21 -7.29
CA GLY A 11 16.60 -19.42 -6.43
C GLY A 11 16.16 -18.14 -7.16
N GLU A 12 14.87 -17.95 -7.28
CA GLU A 12 14.30 -16.78 -7.95
C GLU A 12 14.72 -15.54 -7.16
N PHE A 13 15.64 -14.77 -7.71
CA PHE A 13 16.00 -13.48 -7.13
C PHE A 13 14.88 -12.49 -7.32
N ARG A 14 14.49 -11.85 -6.24
CA ARG A 14 13.51 -10.77 -6.27
C ARG A 14 14.14 -9.49 -5.74
N THR A 15 13.78 -8.39 -6.36
CA THR A 15 14.27 -7.08 -6.00
C THR A 15 13.11 -6.11 -5.90
N GLY A 16 13.27 -5.09 -5.08
CA GLY A 16 12.33 -3.99 -4.99
C GLY A 16 12.99 -2.75 -4.42
N SER A 17 12.28 -1.67 -4.49
CA SER A 17 12.71 -0.38 -3.94
C SER A 17 11.49 0.45 -3.54
N GLY A 18 11.71 1.46 -2.72
CA GLY A 18 10.66 2.37 -2.30
C GLY A 18 11.22 3.49 -1.45
N THR A 19 10.32 4.27 -0.87
CA THR A 19 10.61 5.26 0.15
C THR A 19 9.92 4.89 1.46
N VAL A 20 10.50 5.27 2.57
CA VAL A 20 9.95 5.08 3.91
C VAL A 20 10.04 6.39 4.68
N GLY A 21 8.98 6.71 5.39
CA GLY A 21 8.92 7.82 6.35
C GLY A 21 9.09 7.34 7.78
N THR A 22 8.58 8.12 8.71
CA THR A 22 8.60 7.80 10.15
C THR A 22 7.60 6.71 10.55
N ASP A 23 6.73 6.30 9.64
CA ASP A 23 5.84 5.16 9.86
C ASP A 23 6.54 3.86 9.50
N VAL A 24 6.30 2.83 10.30
CA VAL A 24 6.83 1.49 10.03
C VAL A 24 6.19 0.90 8.78
N VAL A 25 7.00 0.40 7.86
CA VAL A 25 6.59 -0.28 6.63
C VAL A 25 7.01 -1.75 6.68
N ARG A 26 6.13 -2.66 6.29
CA ARG A 26 6.47 -4.08 6.05
C ARG A 26 7.05 -4.22 4.65
N LEU A 27 8.20 -4.83 4.56
CA LEU A 27 8.83 -5.05 3.27
C LEU A 27 8.01 -6.05 2.44
N GLY A 28 7.80 -5.74 1.16
CA GLY A 28 7.01 -6.59 0.26
C GLY A 28 5.50 -6.56 0.47
N ALA A 29 4.99 -5.80 1.46
CA ALA A 29 3.57 -5.59 1.62
C ALA A 29 3.13 -4.31 0.90
N ALA A 30 1.95 -4.34 0.31
CA ALA A 30 1.31 -3.17 -0.28
C ALA A 30 -0.05 -2.92 0.38
N SER A 31 -0.38 -1.67 0.61
CA SER A 31 -1.73 -1.27 1.00
C SER A 31 -2.62 -1.19 -0.22
N ALA A 32 -3.89 -1.56 -0.07
CA ALA A 32 -4.83 -1.44 -1.16
C ALA A 32 -5.03 0.03 -1.55
N ARG A 33 -5.15 0.26 -2.85
CA ARG A 33 -5.43 1.55 -3.46
C ARG A 33 -6.48 1.39 -4.54
N GLN A 34 -7.50 2.23 -4.51
CA GLN A 34 -8.55 2.22 -5.51
C GLN A 34 -8.87 3.65 -5.95
N THR A 35 -9.29 3.81 -7.19
CA THR A 35 -9.71 5.10 -7.74
C THR A 35 -11.22 5.07 -7.98
N VAL A 36 -11.91 6.07 -7.48
CA VAL A 36 -13.34 6.31 -7.73
C VAL A 36 -13.49 7.44 -8.73
N THR A 37 -14.18 7.18 -9.83
CA THR A 37 -14.47 8.16 -10.87
C THR A 37 -15.97 8.33 -10.99
N VAL A 38 -16.45 9.57 -10.95
CA VAL A 38 -17.86 9.93 -11.16
C VAL A 38 -17.98 10.77 -12.42
N THR A 39 -18.97 10.44 -13.25
CA THR A 39 -19.40 11.26 -14.39
C THR A 39 -20.84 11.65 -14.13
N ALA A 40 -21.09 12.90 -13.80
CA ALA A 40 -22.44 13.39 -13.53
C ALA A 40 -22.47 14.92 -13.53
N THR A 41 -23.66 15.49 -13.68
CA THR A 41 -23.93 16.93 -13.56
C THR A 41 -24.73 17.27 -12.31
N ALA A 42 -25.36 16.24 -11.68
CA ALA A 42 -26.10 16.34 -10.43
C ALA A 42 -26.23 14.95 -9.80
N GLY A 43 -26.81 14.90 -8.59
CA GLY A 43 -27.21 13.64 -7.96
C GLY A 43 -26.20 13.08 -6.97
N ARG A 44 -26.36 11.81 -6.63
CA ARG A 44 -25.64 11.15 -5.54
C ARG A 44 -25.34 9.68 -5.90
N PHE A 45 -24.33 9.18 -5.26
CA PHE A 45 -23.92 7.79 -5.37
C PHE A 45 -23.57 7.21 -4.00
N LYS A 46 -23.36 5.92 -3.91
CA LYS A 46 -22.83 5.22 -2.75
C LYS A 46 -21.63 4.38 -3.13
N LEU A 47 -20.76 4.14 -2.16
CA LEU A 47 -19.68 3.18 -2.22
C LEU A 47 -19.94 2.06 -1.22
N GLY A 48 -19.59 0.83 -1.58
CA GLY A 48 -19.68 -0.31 -0.67
C GLY A 48 -18.29 -0.91 -0.42
N VAL A 49 -17.95 -1.13 0.83
CA VAL A 49 -16.72 -1.79 1.27
C VAL A 49 -17.10 -3.02 2.07
N VAL A 50 -16.61 -4.21 1.65
CA VAL A 50 -16.89 -5.50 2.33
C VAL A 50 -18.39 -5.72 2.57
N GLY A 51 -19.21 -5.33 1.59
CA GLY A 51 -20.66 -5.53 1.63
C GLY A 51 -21.46 -4.51 2.49
N VAL A 52 -20.81 -3.48 3.03
CA VAL A 52 -21.47 -2.39 3.75
C VAL A 52 -21.42 -1.12 2.90
N GLU A 53 -22.57 -0.49 2.67
CA GLU A 53 -22.69 0.74 1.89
C GLU A 53 -22.48 1.99 2.73
N THR A 54 -21.89 3.01 2.12
CA THR A 54 -21.82 4.37 2.69
C THR A 54 -23.20 5.04 2.71
N ALA A 55 -23.32 6.13 3.43
CA ALA A 55 -24.35 7.13 3.18
C ALA A 55 -24.22 7.70 1.75
N ASN A 56 -25.22 8.41 1.28
CA ASN A 56 -25.20 9.08 -0.02
C ASN A 56 -24.07 10.12 -0.09
N ILE A 57 -23.30 10.07 -1.15
CA ILE A 57 -22.20 10.98 -1.46
C ILE A 57 -22.62 11.83 -2.66
N ALA A 58 -22.48 13.15 -2.58
CA ALA A 58 -22.79 14.05 -3.70
C ALA A 58 -21.78 13.83 -4.85
N PHE A 59 -22.23 14.00 -6.11
CA PHE A 59 -21.38 13.84 -7.29
C PHE A 59 -20.15 14.75 -7.29
N ASP A 60 -20.27 15.94 -6.70
CA ASP A 60 -19.25 16.99 -6.60
C ASP A 60 -18.58 17.05 -5.21
N ALA A 61 -18.69 15.98 -4.42
CA ALA A 61 -18.14 15.93 -3.06
C ALA A 61 -16.64 16.24 -3.03
N ALA A 62 -16.19 16.95 -2.01
CA ALA A 62 -14.77 17.06 -1.72
C ALA A 62 -14.21 15.74 -1.17
N ALA A 63 -12.92 15.47 -1.37
CA ALA A 63 -12.27 14.25 -0.89
C ALA A 63 -12.51 13.97 0.61
N ALA A 64 -12.53 15.00 1.45
CA ALA A 64 -12.82 14.88 2.88
C ALA A 64 -14.24 14.34 3.17
N ALA A 65 -15.24 14.68 2.34
CA ALA A 65 -16.59 14.16 2.50
C ALA A 65 -16.67 12.69 2.08
N VAL A 66 -15.98 12.30 1.02
CA VAL A 66 -15.84 10.90 0.59
C VAL A 66 -15.12 10.10 1.67
N GLN A 67 -14.05 10.63 2.24
CA GLN A 67 -13.33 9.99 3.35
C GLN A 67 -14.23 9.77 4.55
N ALA A 68 -14.95 10.78 5.00
CA ALA A 68 -15.86 10.67 6.14
C ALA A 68 -16.96 9.62 5.92
N ALA A 69 -17.49 9.54 4.69
CA ALA A 69 -18.49 8.52 4.33
C ALA A 69 -17.90 7.09 4.39
N LEU A 70 -16.67 6.89 3.90
CA LEU A 70 -15.97 5.62 3.97
C LEU A 70 -15.56 5.27 5.40
N GLU A 71 -15.05 6.21 6.19
CA GLU A 71 -14.67 5.99 7.59
C GLU A 71 -15.88 5.59 8.47
N ALA A 72 -17.07 6.05 8.14
CA ALA A 72 -18.30 5.61 8.83
C ALA A 72 -18.57 4.11 8.64
N VAL A 73 -18.05 3.51 7.56
CA VAL A 73 -18.19 2.08 7.24
C VAL A 73 -17.01 1.27 7.78
N VAL A 74 -15.79 1.74 7.54
CA VAL A 74 -14.58 0.97 7.82
C VAL A 74 -13.88 1.37 9.12
N GLY A 75 -14.35 2.41 9.79
CA GLY A 75 -13.75 2.98 11.00
C GLY A 75 -12.77 4.12 10.69
N ALA A 76 -12.71 5.09 11.62
CA ALA A 76 -11.87 6.27 11.48
C ALA A 76 -10.38 5.92 11.33
N GLY A 77 -9.68 6.60 10.42
CA GLY A 77 -8.26 6.42 10.14
C GLY A 77 -7.91 5.17 9.32
N ASN A 78 -8.90 4.41 8.86
CA ASN A 78 -8.66 3.21 8.07
C ASN A 78 -8.65 3.47 6.55
N VAL A 79 -8.95 4.70 6.13
CA VAL A 79 -8.80 5.18 4.76
C VAL A 79 -8.26 6.59 4.74
N ALA A 80 -7.54 6.93 3.68
CA ALA A 80 -7.16 8.29 3.32
C ALA A 80 -7.65 8.55 1.89
N VAL A 81 -8.36 9.65 1.67
CA VAL A 81 -8.91 10.01 0.36
C VAL A 81 -8.28 11.31 -0.13
N SER A 82 -7.82 11.30 -1.36
CA SER A 82 -7.26 12.47 -2.04
C SER A 82 -7.90 12.67 -3.40
N GLY A 83 -7.80 13.86 -3.95
CA GLY A 83 -8.40 14.26 -5.22
C GLY A 83 -9.19 15.55 -5.09
N ASP A 84 -9.59 16.11 -6.22
CA ASP A 84 -10.39 17.34 -6.30
C ASP A 84 -11.87 17.05 -6.00
N ALA A 85 -12.64 18.11 -5.76
CA ALA A 85 -14.10 18.01 -5.67
C ALA A 85 -14.67 17.51 -7.01
N GLY A 86 -15.57 16.53 -6.94
CA GLY A 86 -16.10 15.85 -8.13
C GLY A 86 -15.22 14.72 -8.65
N GLY A 87 -14.08 14.46 -8.05
CA GLY A 87 -13.17 13.37 -8.39
C GLY A 87 -12.30 13.64 -9.63
N PRO A 88 -11.56 12.64 -10.13
CA PRO A 88 -11.46 11.31 -9.51
C PRO A 88 -10.81 11.35 -8.14
N TRP A 89 -11.26 10.46 -7.24
CA TRP A 89 -10.68 10.32 -5.92
C TRP A 89 -9.82 9.05 -5.83
N THR A 90 -8.65 9.20 -5.22
CA THR A 90 -7.80 8.07 -4.83
C THR A 90 -8.09 7.72 -3.37
N VAL A 91 -8.44 6.46 -3.12
CA VAL A 91 -8.71 5.89 -1.81
C VAL A 91 -7.55 4.96 -1.45
N ASP A 92 -6.75 5.34 -0.46
CA ASP A 92 -5.70 4.52 0.13
C ASP A 92 -6.22 3.87 1.43
N PHE A 93 -6.15 2.55 1.52
CA PHE A 93 -6.50 1.83 2.74
C PHE A 93 -5.34 1.87 3.74
N ALA A 94 -5.64 2.27 4.97
CA ALA A 94 -4.67 2.60 6.01
C ALA A 94 -5.06 1.96 7.35
N GLY A 95 -4.43 2.37 8.44
CA GLY A 95 -4.78 1.95 9.80
C GLY A 95 -4.87 0.43 9.94
N ALA A 96 -5.99 -0.07 10.44
CA ALA A 96 -6.23 -1.51 10.60
C ALA A 96 -6.41 -2.26 9.26
N LEU A 97 -6.73 -1.54 8.16
CA LEU A 97 -6.86 -2.10 6.82
C LEU A 97 -5.55 -2.06 6.03
N ARG A 98 -4.51 -1.48 6.60
CA ARG A 98 -3.18 -1.47 5.98
C ARG A 98 -2.70 -2.89 5.72
N TRP A 99 -2.21 -3.14 4.53
CA TRP A 99 -1.69 -4.45 4.09
C TRP A 99 -2.72 -5.59 4.11
N GLN A 100 -4.00 -5.26 4.13
CA GLN A 100 -5.07 -6.24 3.96
C GLN A 100 -5.38 -6.40 2.47
N LEU A 101 -5.76 -7.62 2.06
CA LEU A 101 -6.40 -7.81 0.77
C LEU A 101 -7.78 -7.16 0.81
N ILE A 102 -7.97 -6.13 0.03
CA ILE A 102 -9.25 -5.43 -0.08
C ILE A 102 -9.79 -5.65 -1.49
N GLU A 103 -10.95 -6.29 -1.57
CA GLU A 103 -11.69 -6.42 -2.80
C GLU A 103 -12.12 -5.07 -3.36
N ALA A 104 -12.43 -5.02 -4.65
CA ALA A 104 -12.95 -3.81 -5.27
C ALA A 104 -14.17 -3.29 -4.50
N MET A 105 -14.14 -2.01 -4.15
CA MET A 105 -15.35 -1.35 -3.66
C MET A 105 -16.45 -1.46 -4.71
N THR A 106 -17.68 -1.64 -4.25
CA THR A 106 -18.83 -1.50 -5.14
C THR A 106 -19.22 -0.03 -5.27
N ALA A 107 -19.75 0.34 -6.42
CA ALA A 107 -20.29 1.67 -6.67
C ALA A 107 -21.75 1.55 -7.10
N LEU A 108 -22.61 2.33 -6.49
CA LEU A 108 -24.05 2.35 -6.76
C LEU A 108 -24.48 3.77 -7.13
N ASP A 109 -25.00 3.90 -8.33
CA ASP A 109 -25.73 5.09 -8.76
C ASP A 109 -27.07 5.15 -8.00
N VAL A 110 -27.32 6.23 -7.29
CA VAL A 110 -28.57 6.44 -6.55
C VAL A 110 -29.53 7.31 -7.35
N ASP A 111 -29.04 8.47 -7.77
CA ASP A 111 -29.81 9.47 -8.52
C ASP A 111 -28.88 10.40 -9.33
N LEU A 112 -27.78 9.85 -9.88
CA LEU A 112 -26.87 10.61 -10.73
C LEU A 112 -27.57 11.06 -12.02
N GLU A 113 -27.26 12.26 -12.47
CA GLU A 113 -27.85 12.87 -13.65
C GLU A 113 -26.77 13.33 -14.63
N GLY A 114 -27.13 13.46 -15.90
CA GLY A 114 -26.26 13.88 -16.99
C GLY A 114 -26.12 12.82 -18.07
N GLU A 115 -25.62 13.23 -19.23
CA GLU A 115 -25.37 12.30 -20.33
C GLU A 115 -24.18 11.38 -19.99
N GLY A 116 -24.41 10.07 -20.04
CA GLY A 116 -23.40 9.08 -19.67
C GLY A 116 -23.02 9.07 -18.19
N HIS A 117 -23.94 9.51 -17.31
CA HIS A 117 -23.71 9.51 -15.87
C HIS A 117 -23.37 8.10 -15.34
N GLY A 118 -22.62 8.08 -14.27
CA GLY A 118 -22.25 6.83 -13.59
C GLY A 118 -21.11 7.03 -12.61
N VAL A 119 -20.88 6.00 -11.83
CA VAL A 119 -19.77 5.91 -10.89
C VAL A 119 -19.02 4.59 -11.10
N ALA A 120 -17.72 4.66 -11.16
CA ALA A 120 -16.85 3.50 -11.39
C ALA A 120 -15.72 3.44 -10.34
N VAL A 121 -15.33 2.22 -9.99
CA VAL A 121 -14.17 1.95 -9.14
C VAL A 121 -13.14 1.18 -9.96
N THR A 122 -11.90 1.66 -9.92
CA THR A 122 -10.75 0.98 -10.51
C THR A 122 -9.80 0.57 -9.38
N VAL A 123 -9.46 -0.71 -9.32
CA VAL A 123 -8.45 -1.20 -8.37
C VAL A 123 -7.08 -0.95 -8.96
N ASN A 124 -6.29 -0.13 -8.28
CA ASN A 124 -4.90 0.15 -8.63
C ASN A 124 -3.95 -0.82 -7.93
N GLU A 125 -4.28 -1.20 -6.68
CA GLU A 125 -3.55 -2.16 -5.86
C GLU A 125 -4.55 -2.86 -4.92
N HIS A 126 -4.56 -4.19 -4.90
CA HIS A 126 -5.47 -4.96 -4.03
C HIS A 126 -5.05 -4.95 -2.56
N GLY A 127 -3.83 -4.56 -2.26
CA GLY A 127 -3.22 -4.79 -0.97
C GLY A 127 -2.86 -6.26 -0.76
N HIS A 128 -1.83 -6.50 -0.02
CA HIS A 128 -1.46 -7.85 0.41
C HIS A 128 -0.63 -7.79 1.67
N ALA A 129 -0.99 -8.65 2.62
CA ALA A 129 -0.25 -8.87 3.85
C ALA A 129 0.83 -9.94 3.67
N VAL A 130 0.69 -10.75 2.63
CA VAL A 130 1.59 -11.88 2.42
C VAL A 130 2.84 -11.36 1.76
N GLY A 131 3.94 -11.43 2.50
CA GLY A 131 5.24 -11.26 1.94
C GLY A 131 5.56 -12.39 0.96
N TRP A 132 6.68 -12.28 0.35
CA TRP A 132 7.16 -13.27 -0.57
C TRP A 132 8.01 -14.27 0.19
N PRO A 133 7.81 -15.59 -0.03
CA PRO A 133 8.63 -16.58 0.61
C PRO A 133 10.10 -16.35 0.25
N VAL A 134 10.93 -16.24 1.27
CA VAL A 134 12.37 -16.07 1.16
C VAL A 134 13.03 -17.40 1.42
N LYS A 135 13.81 -17.91 0.48
CA LYS A 135 14.45 -19.23 0.62
C LYS A 135 15.77 -19.19 1.40
N LYS A 136 16.45 -18.06 1.36
CA LYS A 136 17.78 -17.93 1.99
C LYS A 136 17.90 -16.69 2.87
N TYR A 137 17.84 -15.51 2.28
CA TYR A 137 18.02 -14.25 3.01
C TYR A 137 17.46 -13.05 2.23
N VAL A 138 17.31 -11.95 2.93
CA VAL A 138 17.05 -10.61 2.39
C VAL A 138 18.22 -9.71 2.71
N MET A 139 18.62 -8.86 1.79
CA MET A 139 19.53 -7.74 2.05
C MET A 139 18.85 -6.44 1.65
N LEU A 140 19.00 -5.42 2.49
CA LEU A 140 18.52 -4.06 2.24
C LEU A 140 19.69 -3.12 2.04
N ARG A 141 19.47 -2.10 1.24
CA ARG A 141 20.41 -0.99 1.06
C ARG A 141 19.67 0.33 1.21
N ALA A 142 20.17 1.20 2.07
CA ALA A 142 19.73 2.58 2.13
C ALA A 142 20.24 3.35 0.92
N ASN A 143 19.41 4.22 0.34
CA ASN A 143 19.83 5.05 -0.80
C ASN A 143 20.97 5.99 -0.37
N GLY A 144 21.95 6.21 -1.24
CA GLY A 144 23.06 7.11 -0.97
C GLY A 144 22.68 8.60 -0.86
N ALA A 145 21.49 8.96 -1.33
CA ALA A 145 20.93 10.31 -1.23
C ALA A 145 20.08 10.55 0.04
N ASN A 146 19.94 9.54 0.92
CA ASN A 146 19.16 9.71 2.14
C ASN A 146 19.77 10.77 3.05
N GLY A 147 18.93 11.69 3.52
CA GLY A 147 19.31 12.70 4.52
C GLY A 147 19.28 12.18 5.96
N ASN A 148 18.75 10.97 6.17
CA ASN A 148 18.64 10.34 7.48
C ASN A 148 18.81 8.82 7.39
N VAL A 149 18.78 8.13 8.50
CA VAL A 149 18.95 6.67 8.60
C VAL A 149 17.66 5.91 8.24
N ILE A 150 17.82 4.64 7.90
CA ILE A 150 16.74 3.66 7.85
C ILE A 150 17.01 2.63 8.95
N MET A 151 16.02 2.35 9.77
CA MET A 151 16.05 1.28 10.76
C MET A 151 15.32 0.06 10.21
N VAL A 152 15.91 -1.11 10.39
CA VAL A 152 15.42 -2.38 9.87
C VAL A 152 15.27 -3.35 11.03
N GLY A 153 14.07 -3.86 11.25
CA GLY A 153 13.75 -4.76 12.36
C GLY A 153 12.83 -5.91 11.94
N ASN A 154 12.47 -6.71 12.91
CA ASN A 154 11.59 -7.87 12.73
C ASN A 154 10.21 -7.72 13.40
N ARG A 155 9.90 -6.53 13.93
CA ARG A 155 8.65 -6.23 14.64
C ARG A 155 8.07 -4.90 14.21
N ALA A 156 6.75 -4.84 14.13
CA ALA A 156 6.01 -3.66 13.70
C ALA A 156 6.09 -2.49 14.69
N ASP A 157 6.23 -2.80 15.98
CA ASP A 157 6.24 -1.84 17.08
C ASP A 157 7.66 -1.43 17.49
N ASN A 158 8.68 -2.10 16.98
CA ASN A 158 10.05 -1.89 17.41
C ASN A 158 11.08 -2.18 16.30
N ALA A 159 10.93 -1.50 15.15
CA ALA A 159 11.95 -1.54 14.11
C ALA A 159 13.26 -0.88 14.57
N GLU A 160 13.22 -0.04 15.62
CA GLU A 160 14.37 0.68 16.17
C GLU A 160 15.39 -0.24 16.85
N ASP A 161 14.98 -1.42 17.32
CA ASP A 161 15.88 -2.42 17.92
C ASP A 161 16.66 -3.26 16.88
N GLY A 162 16.48 -2.97 15.60
CA GLY A 162 17.11 -3.68 14.52
C GLY A 162 18.43 -3.06 14.05
N PHE A 163 18.69 -3.20 12.76
CA PHE A 163 19.86 -2.61 12.11
C PHE A 163 19.59 -1.15 11.73
N ILE A 164 20.58 -0.29 11.98
CA ILE A 164 20.56 1.09 11.48
C ILE A 164 21.41 1.17 10.23
N LEU A 165 20.82 1.61 9.11
CA LEU A 165 21.49 1.82 7.85
C LEU A 165 21.62 3.32 7.56
N SER A 166 22.82 3.83 7.53
CA SER A 166 23.12 5.17 7.04
C SER A 166 23.07 5.21 5.51
N ALA A 167 23.07 6.41 4.92
CA ALA A 167 23.04 6.60 3.48
C ALA A 167 24.09 5.74 2.75
N GLY A 168 23.64 4.97 1.76
CA GLY A 168 24.49 4.09 0.97
C GLY A 168 24.88 2.76 1.64
N GLN A 169 24.59 2.56 2.92
CA GLN A 169 24.91 1.30 3.61
C GLN A 169 23.98 0.18 3.22
N GLN A 170 24.51 -1.04 3.31
CA GLN A 170 23.80 -2.29 3.09
C GLN A 170 23.73 -3.09 4.40
N SER A 171 22.60 -3.74 4.64
CA SER A 171 22.44 -4.66 5.77
C SER A 171 23.30 -5.92 5.60
N PRO A 172 23.66 -6.59 6.69
CA PRO A 172 24.04 -7.99 6.60
C PRO A 172 22.87 -8.82 6.03
N PRO A 173 23.11 -10.08 5.60
CA PRO A 173 22.04 -11.00 5.24
C PRO A 173 21.05 -11.19 6.40
N ILE A 174 19.77 -10.98 6.15
CA ILE A 174 18.69 -11.13 7.11
C ILE A 174 17.98 -12.46 6.79
N TYR A 175 18.09 -13.44 7.66
CA TYR A 175 17.52 -14.76 7.47
C TYR A 175 16.08 -14.80 7.95
N VAL A 176 15.16 -14.73 7.01
CA VAL A 176 13.71 -14.82 7.22
C VAL A 176 13.12 -15.75 6.17
N ASP A 177 12.04 -16.40 6.49
CA ASP A 177 11.28 -17.27 5.58
C ASP A 177 10.23 -16.51 4.76
N ASP A 178 9.97 -15.27 5.13
CA ASP A 178 8.97 -14.41 4.51
C ASP A 178 9.42 -12.94 4.57
N LEU A 179 9.36 -12.26 3.42
CA LEU A 179 9.72 -10.85 3.29
C LEU A 179 8.85 -9.94 4.19
N ALA A 180 7.60 -10.32 4.43
CA ALA A 180 6.69 -9.60 5.31
C ALA A 180 7.10 -9.62 6.80
N LYS A 181 8.09 -10.40 7.18
CA LYS A 181 8.68 -10.37 8.53
C LYS A 181 9.76 -9.31 8.70
N VAL A 182 10.11 -8.60 7.63
CA VAL A 182 11.07 -7.50 7.66
C VAL A 182 10.33 -6.18 7.72
N TYR A 183 10.58 -5.41 8.75
CA TYR A 183 10.01 -4.09 8.97
C TYR A 183 11.09 -3.03 8.80
N ILE A 184 10.72 -1.92 8.20
CA ILE A 184 11.60 -0.77 8.00
C ILE A 184 10.91 0.52 8.45
N VAL A 185 11.68 1.43 8.98
CA VAL A 185 11.23 2.78 9.33
C VAL A 185 12.34 3.78 9.04
N GLY A 186 11.99 4.95 8.52
CA GLY A 186 12.93 6.03 8.28
C GLY A 186 13.02 6.95 9.49
N GLY A 187 14.20 7.49 9.77
CA GLY A 187 14.37 8.54 10.77
C GLY A 187 13.78 9.89 10.34
N ALA A 188 13.38 10.02 9.08
CA ALA A 188 12.66 11.17 8.51
C ALA A 188 11.83 10.73 7.31
N ALA A 189 11.01 11.63 6.75
CA ALA A 189 10.25 11.37 5.52
C ALA A 189 11.16 11.06 4.32
N ASP A 190 10.63 10.33 3.35
CA ASP A 190 11.19 10.09 2.01
C ASP A 190 12.60 9.47 1.98
N GLN A 191 12.92 8.59 2.93
CA GLN A 191 14.17 7.84 2.90
C GLN A 191 14.06 6.68 1.89
N GLY A 192 14.86 6.73 0.83
CA GLY A 192 14.88 5.72 -0.22
C GLY A 192 15.57 4.44 0.21
N TYR A 193 15.06 3.29 -0.21
CA TYR A 193 15.67 1.98 0.01
C TYR A 193 15.52 1.06 -1.20
N SER A 194 16.35 0.04 -1.25
CA SER A 194 16.22 -1.09 -2.16
C SER A 194 16.53 -2.39 -1.43
N TRP A 195 16.01 -3.50 -1.94
CA TRP A 195 16.24 -4.81 -1.35
C TRP A 195 16.39 -5.90 -2.42
N ILE A 196 17.05 -6.98 -2.03
CA ILE A 196 17.16 -8.22 -2.79
C ILE A 196 16.85 -9.39 -1.86
N ALA A 197 16.05 -10.33 -2.33
CA ALA A 197 15.73 -11.57 -1.65
C ALA A 197 16.03 -12.79 -2.53
N CYS A 198 16.45 -13.90 -1.94
CA CYS A 198 16.67 -15.18 -2.58
C CYS A 198 16.05 -16.34 -1.80
#